data_e14010532f55369dbf7d2cbc3fd93c9d
#
_entry.id   e14010532f55369dbf7d2cbc3fd93c9d
#
_cell.length_a   1.000
_cell.length_b   1.000
_cell.length_c   1.000
_cell.angle_alpha   90.00
_cell.angle_beta   90.00
_cell.angle_gamma   90.00
#
_symmetry.space_group_name_H-M   'P 1'
#
loop_
_entity.id
_entity.type
_entity.pdbx_description
1 polymer ?
#
loop_
_entity_poly.entity_id
_entity_poly.type
_entity_poly.pdbx_seq_one_letter_code
_entity_poly.pdbx_strand_id
1 'polypeptide(L)'
;HRYGRRQRQMCIRDSQNGISKAFCVPGESYLGVLEAIRESKNKFDLVVCRHEGGAAYMAEAYGRLTQMPGICFVTRGPGACNASIGVHTAYHEGTPLILFVGQVPVKSLKKNAFQSIDTDKFFNSMAKYTETIKDPKNIRKILEKAIYISTEGKPGPVVLAIPEDIQFAMVSDKISEVLENKTHKIKSKTFRAYIKELN
;
A
#
# COMPACT_ATOMS: atom_id res chain seq x y z
N HIS A 1 -9.68 -23.54 0.85
CA HIS A 1 -9.49 -22.92 2.18
C HIS A 1 -8.03 -22.56 2.56
N ARG A 2 -7.06 -22.56 1.62
CA ARG A 2 -5.64 -22.22 1.89
C ARG A 2 -5.18 -20.88 1.31
N TYR A 3 -6.04 -20.11 0.66
CA TYR A 3 -5.64 -18.89 -0.08
C TYR A 3 -5.35 -17.66 0.80
N GLY A 4 -5.74 -17.64 2.06
CA GLY A 4 -5.84 -16.41 2.83
C GLY A 4 -4.70 -16.02 3.77
N ARG A 5 -3.70 -16.87 4.03
CA ARG A 5 -2.81 -16.66 5.20
C ARG A 5 -1.81 -15.52 5.06
N ARG A 6 -1.39 -15.12 3.87
CA ARG A 6 -0.34 -14.10 3.67
C ARG A 6 -0.84 -12.71 3.44
N GLN A 7 -1.90 -12.63 2.68
CA GLN A 7 -2.57 -11.35 2.47
C GLN A 7 -3.23 -10.90 3.78
N ARG A 8 -3.62 -11.85 4.65
CA ARG A 8 -3.95 -11.56 6.05
C ARG A 8 -2.80 -10.87 6.78
N GLN A 9 -1.56 -11.21 6.52
CA GLN A 9 -0.40 -10.55 7.13
C GLN A 9 -0.27 -9.10 6.69
N MET A 10 -0.62 -8.76 5.44
CA MET A 10 -0.66 -7.39 4.96
C MET A 10 -1.72 -6.57 5.71
N CYS A 11 -2.97 -7.04 5.74
CA CYS A 11 -4.07 -6.37 6.46
C CYS A 11 -3.88 -6.34 7.98
N ILE A 12 -3.33 -7.42 8.59
CA ILE A 12 -3.00 -7.48 10.02
C ILE A 12 -1.91 -6.47 10.35
N ARG A 13 -0.92 -6.32 9.47
CA ARG A 13 0.19 -5.40 9.69
C ARG A 13 -0.25 -3.95 9.60
N ASP A 14 -1.08 -3.62 8.64
CA ASP A 14 -1.63 -2.27 8.50
C ASP A 14 -2.45 -1.91 9.74
N SER A 15 -3.29 -2.81 10.23
CA SER A 15 -4.06 -2.59 11.47
C SER A 15 -3.18 -2.52 12.73
N GLN A 16 -2.08 -3.27 12.81
CA GLN A 16 -1.12 -3.20 13.93
C GLN A 16 -0.34 -1.88 13.95
N ASN A 17 -0.19 -1.22 12.80
CA ASN A 17 0.42 0.10 12.71
C ASN A 17 -0.62 1.24 12.84
N GLY A 18 -1.88 0.95 13.19
CA GLY A 18 -2.93 1.95 13.36
C GLY A 18 -3.64 2.32 12.05
N ILE A 19 -3.32 1.66 10.93
CA ILE A 19 -4.00 1.85 9.65
C ILE A 19 -5.26 1.00 9.66
N SER A 20 -6.43 1.64 9.68
CA SER A 20 -7.73 0.95 9.76
C SER A 20 -8.58 1.11 8.50
N LYS A 21 -8.13 1.92 7.54
CA LYS A 21 -8.91 2.29 6.37
C LYS A 21 -8.06 2.30 5.10
N ALA A 22 -8.67 1.84 3.98
CA ALA A 22 -8.12 1.99 2.65
C ALA A 22 -9.19 2.40 1.65
N PHE A 23 -8.76 2.94 0.52
CA PHE A 23 -9.60 3.39 -0.58
C PHE A 23 -9.24 2.62 -1.84
N CYS A 24 -10.23 2.26 -2.66
CA CYS A 24 -9.95 1.49 -3.86
C CYS A 24 -10.95 1.71 -4.98
N VAL A 25 -10.53 1.44 -6.21
CA VAL A 25 -11.42 1.05 -7.29
C VAL A 25 -11.16 -0.44 -7.55
N PRO A 26 -12.11 -1.35 -7.27
CA PRO A 26 -11.88 -2.78 -7.40
C PRO A 26 -11.43 -3.17 -8.79
N GLY A 27 -10.47 -4.09 -8.88
CA GLY A 27 -9.92 -4.57 -10.14
C GLY A 27 -9.38 -5.99 -10.04
N GLU A 28 -9.37 -6.71 -11.17
CA GLU A 28 -9.00 -8.11 -11.24
C GLU A 28 -7.54 -8.38 -10.84
N SER A 29 -6.65 -7.41 -11.08
CA SER A 29 -5.22 -7.59 -10.86
C SER A 29 -4.79 -7.62 -9.38
N TYR A 30 -5.72 -7.43 -8.44
CA TYR A 30 -5.44 -7.57 -7.01
C TYR A 30 -6.57 -8.26 -6.24
N LEU A 31 -7.28 -9.19 -6.90
CA LEU A 31 -8.32 -10.01 -6.27
C LEU A 31 -7.84 -10.76 -5.05
N GLY A 32 -6.59 -11.23 -5.06
CA GLY A 32 -6.00 -11.87 -3.89
C GLY A 32 -5.96 -10.96 -2.68
N VAL A 33 -5.65 -9.68 -2.85
CA VAL A 33 -5.66 -8.67 -1.78
C VAL A 33 -7.09 -8.42 -1.29
N LEU A 34 -8.05 -8.23 -2.20
CA LEU A 34 -9.46 -8.02 -1.85
C LEU A 34 -10.03 -9.19 -1.06
N GLU A 35 -9.72 -10.43 -1.46
CA GLU A 35 -10.15 -11.63 -0.73
C GLU A 35 -9.54 -11.69 0.67
N ALA A 36 -8.27 -11.35 0.82
CA ALA A 36 -7.61 -11.29 2.12
C ALA A 36 -8.23 -10.25 3.06
N ILE A 37 -8.60 -9.08 2.52
CA ILE A 37 -9.32 -8.04 3.27
C ILE A 37 -10.69 -8.57 3.72
N ARG A 38 -11.44 -9.21 2.80
CA ARG A 38 -12.75 -9.81 3.10
C ARG A 38 -12.68 -10.87 4.19
N GLU A 39 -11.65 -11.72 4.17
CA GLU A 39 -11.44 -12.77 5.18
C GLU A 39 -10.84 -12.27 6.49
N SER A 40 -10.33 -11.04 6.52
CA SER A 40 -9.70 -10.48 7.71
C SER A 40 -10.73 -10.33 8.83
N LYS A 41 -10.42 -10.91 10.01
CA LYS A 41 -11.21 -10.71 11.22
C LYS A 41 -11.01 -9.32 11.83
N ASN A 42 -9.97 -8.63 11.44
CA ASN A 42 -9.72 -7.26 11.85
C ASN A 42 -10.62 -6.33 11.02
N LYS A 43 -11.25 -5.37 11.68
CA LYS A 43 -12.10 -4.38 11.03
C LYS A 43 -11.22 -3.43 10.20
N PHE A 44 -10.84 -3.88 9.01
CA PHE A 44 -10.19 -3.04 8.02
C PHE A 44 -11.25 -2.51 7.07
N ASP A 45 -11.49 -1.22 7.12
CA ASP A 45 -12.55 -0.56 6.35
C ASP A 45 -12.05 -0.27 4.93
N LEU A 46 -12.59 -0.96 3.93
CA LEU A 46 -12.28 -0.76 2.52
C LEU A 46 -13.36 0.07 1.86
N VAL A 47 -13.04 1.33 1.57
CA VAL A 47 -13.94 2.27 0.89
C VAL A 47 -13.81 2.09 -0.62
N VAL A 48 -14.89 1.62 -1.26
CA VAL A 48 -14.95 1.47 -2.72
C VAL A 48 -15.34 2.79 -3.36
N CYS A 49 -14.49 3.25 -4.30
CA CYS A 49 -14.65 4.49 -5.04
C CYS A 49 -15.02 4.19 -6.50
N ARG A 50 -15.50 5.20 -7.22
CA ARG A 50 -15.87 5.08 -8.64
C ARG A 50 -14.77 5.52 -9.60
N HIS A 51 -13.73 6.18 -9.08
CA HIS A 51 -12.60 6.68 -9.88
C HIS A 51 -11.33 6.67 -9.02
N GLU A 52 -10.21 6.24 -9.58
CA GLU A 52 -8.96 6.05 -8.85
C GLU A 52 -8.34 7.37 -8.38
N GLY A 53 -8.51 8.46 -9.14
CA GLY A 53 -8.11 9.79 -8.70
C GLY A 53 -8.85 10.21 -7.44
N GLY A 54 -10.16 9.92 -7.35
CA GLY A 54 -10.95 10.13 -6.13
C GLY A 54 -10.46 9.28 -4.96
N ALA A 55 -10.20 7.98 -5.22
CA ALA A 55 -9.65 7.07 -4.21
C ALA A 55 -8.28 7.54 -3.69
N ALA A 56 -7.40 7.97 -4.58
CA ALA A 56 -6.07 8.46 -4.23
C ALA A 56 -6.13 9.78 -3.43
N TYR A 57 -7.04 10.70 -3.78
CA TYR A 57 -7.27 11.92 -3.00
C TYR A 57 -7.88 11.65 -1.62
N MET A 58 -8.81 10.68 -1.50
CA MET A 58 -9.33 10.29 -0.19
C MET A 58 -8.22 9.67 0.68
N ALA A 59 -7.35 8.86 0.09
CA ALA A 59 -6.19 8.31 0.79
C ALA A 59 -5.20 9.41 1.21
N GLU A 60 -4.94 10.38 0.31
CA GLU A 60 -4.10 11.54 0.62
C GLU A 60 -4.69 12.34 1.78
N ALA A 61 -5.96 12.72 1.71
CA ALA A 61 -6.63 13.46 2.77
C ALA A 61 -6.62 12.71 4.11
N TYR A 62 -6.83 11.39 4.08
CA TYR A 62 -6.71 10.54 5.26
C TYR A 62 -5.29 10.56 5.84
N GLY A 63 -4.28 10.45 5.00
CA GLY A 63 -2.87 10.52 5.41
C GLY A 63 -2.52 11.87 6.03
N ARG A 64 -3.01 12.96 5.44
CA ARG A 64 -2.82 14.33 5.94
C ARG A 64 -3.44 14.52 7.33
N LEU A 65 -4.67 14.04 7.52
CA LEU A 65 -5.41 14.21 8.79
C LEU A 65 -4.87 13.31 9.91
N THR A 66 -4.49 12.08 9.59
CA THR A 66 -4.08 11.09 10.58
C THR A 66 -2.57 11.04 10.83
N GLN A 67 -1.77 11.62 9.94
CA GLN A 67 -0.32 11.50 9.89
C GLN A 67 0.16 10.03 9.78
N MET A 68 -0.75 9.13 9.40
CA MET A 68 -0.49 7.74 9.06
C MET A 68 -0.62 7.58 7.55
N PRO A 69 0.07 6.61 6.92
CA PRO A 69 -0.05 6.44 5.48
C PRO A 69 -1.50 6.19 5.05
N GLY A 70 -2.04 7.04 4.20
CA GLY A 70 -3.28 6.75 3.49
C GLY A 70 -3.04 5.61 2.50
N ILE A 71 -3.93 4.62 2.48
CA ILE A 71 -3.79 3.43 1.63
C ILE A 71 -4.74 3.52 0.45
N CYS A 72 -4.21 3.34 -0.77
CA CYS A 72 -5.00 3.27 -1.98
C CYS A 72 -4.64 2.03 -2.80
N PHE A 73 -5.66 1.29 -3.30
CA PHE A 73 -5.48 0.15 -4.20
C PHE A 73 -6.09 0.45 -5.57
N VAL A 74 -5.32 0.20 -6.62
CA VAL A 74 -5.74 0.40 -8.02
C VAL A 74 -5.24 -0.72 -8.92
N THR A 75 -5.89 -0.87 -10.11
CA THR A 75 -5.54 -1.91 -11.06
C THR A 75 -4.56 -1.42 -12.12
N ARG A 76 -3.48 -2.13 -12.37
CA ARG A 76 -2.52 -2.01 -13.50
C ARG A 76 -2.29 -0.56 -13.99
N GLY A 77 -1.96 -0.39 -15.26
CA GLY A 77 -1.65 0.90 -15.88
C GLY A 77 -2.78 1.92 -15.83
N PRO A 78 -4.00 1.61 -16.30
CA PRO A 78 -5.10 2.59 -16.28
C PRO A 78 -5.40 3.12 -14.88
N GLY A 79 -5.47 2.23 -13.87
CA GLY A 79 -5.70 2.63 -12.50
C GLY A 79 -4.54 3.43 -11.91
N ALA A 80 -3.30 3.05 -12.23
CA ALA A 80 -2.10 3.77 -11.82
C ALA A 80 -2.06 5.19 -12.42
N CYS A 81 -2.39 5.33 -13.71
CA CYS A 81 -2.46 6.62 -14.38
C CYS A 81 -3.51 7.54 -13.74
N ASN A 82 -4.72 7.02 -13.49
CA ASN A 82 -5.78 7.81 -12.84
C ASN A 82 -5.41 8.20 -11.40
N ALA A 83 -4.77 7.31 -10.64
CA ALA A 83 -4.37 7.58 -9.26
C ALA A 83 -3.14 8.50 -9.14
N SER A 84 -2.37 8.70 -10.20
CA SER A 84 -1.14 9.49 -10.19
C SER A 84 -1.35 10.92 -9.71
N ILE A 85 -2.53 11.49 -9.94
CA ILE A 85 -2.87 12.84 -9.49
C ILE A 85 -2.81 12.95 -7.95
N GLY A 86 -3.32 11.96 -7.21
CA GLY A 86 -3.24 11.95 -5.75
C GLY A 86 -1.81 11.69 -5.25
N VAL A 87 -1.04 10.86 -5.95
CA VAL A 87 0.38 10.62 -5.65
C VAL A 87 1.18 11.91 -5.82
N HIS A 88 0.97 12.63 -6.93
CA HIS A 88 1.61 13.90 -7.19
C HIS A 88 1.29 14.94 -6.10
N THR A 89 0.02 15.05 -5.71
CA THR A 89 -0.40 15.94 -4.63
C THR A 89 0.27 15.57 -3.31
N ALA A 90 0.25 14.29 -2.92
CA ALA A 90 0.90 13.80 -1.71
C ALA A 90 2.41 14.09 -1.67
N TYR A 91 3.09 14.03 -2.83
CA TYR A 91 4.51 14.31 -2.94
C TYR A 91 4.82 15.79 -2.64
N HIS A 92 4.07 16.70 -3.24
CA HIS A 92 4.29 18.14 -3.07
C HIS A 92 3.88 18.60 -1.66
N GLU A 93 2.76 18.14 -1.17
CA GLU A 93 2.22 18.50 0.15
C GLU A 93 2.96 17.82 1.32
N GLY A 94 3.78 16.79 1.04
CA GLY A 94 4.44 16.05 2.11
C GLY A 94 3.47 15.17 2.89
N THR A 95 2.52 14.53 2.22
CA THR A 95 1.50 13.68 2.85
C THR A 95 1.90 12.20 2.77
N PRO A 96 1.86 11.43 3.87
CA PRO A 96 2.17 10.02 3.83
C PRO A 96 1.07 9.25 3.08
N LEU A 97 1.45 8.53 2.02
CA LEU A 97 0.55 7.75 1.15
C LEU A 97 1.25 6.47 0.71
N ILE A 98 0.53 5.35 0.66
CA ILE A 98 0.99 4.13 0.00
C ILE A 98 -0.03 3.76 -1.07
N LEU A 99 0.40 3.86 -2.34
CA LEU A 99 -0.37 3.38 -3.49
C LEU A 99 0.04 1.95 -3.83
N PHE A 100 -0.90 1.04 -3.80
CA PHE A 100 -0.76 -0.33 -4.29
C PHE A 100 -1.32 -0.45 -5.69
N VAL A 101 -0.49 -0.88 -6.63
CA VAL A 101 -0.86 -1.12 -8.02
C VAL A 101 -0.88 -2.62 -8.27
N GLY A 102 -2.06 -3.20 -8.53
CA GLY A 102 -2.14 -4.57 -9.01
C GLY A 102 -1.44 -4.68 -10.37
N GLN A 103 -0.68 -5.76 -10.62
CA GLN A 103 0.16 -5.87 -11.80
C GLN A 103 0.07 -7.27 -12.41
N VAL A 104 0.40 -7.37 -13.69
CA VAL A 104 0.54 -8.65 -14.40
C VAL A 104 1.56 -9.55 -13.71
N PRO A 105 1.51 -10.89 -13.90
CA PRO A 105 2.47 -11.81 -13.32
C PRO A 105 3.93 -11.43 -13.61
N VAL A 106 4.84 -11.68 -12.66
CA VAL A 106 6.27 -11.29 -12.74
C VAL A 106 6.90 -11.66 -14.10
N LYS A 107 6.60 -12.88 -14.62
CA LYS A 107 7.10 -13.35 -15.91
C LYS A 107 6.62 -12.54 -17.12
N SER A 108 5.59 -11.71 -16.94
CA SER A 108 4.95 -10.91 -18.00
C SER A 108 5.33 -9.42 -17.95
N LEU A 109 5.99 -8.95 -16.90
CA LEU A 109 6.32 -7.53 -16.69
C LEU A 109 7.12 -6.88 -17.84
N LYS A 110 7.96 -7.65 -18.54
CA LYS A 110 8.81 -7.13 -19.63
C LYS A 110 8.27 -7.46 -21.03
N LYS A 111 7.04 -7.98 -21.13
CA LYS A 111 6.50 -8.53 -22.38
C LYS A 111 5.43 -7.65 -23.04
N ASN A 112 5.35 -6.37 -22.68
CA ASN A 112 4.30 -5.47 -23.14
C ASN A 112 2.89 -6.07 -22.96
N ALA A 113 2.67 -6.71 -21.81
CA ALA A 113 1.41 -7.37 -21.50
C ALA A 113 0.27 -6.35 -21.34
N PHE A 114 -0.96 -6.79 -21.55
CA PHE A 114 -2.15 -5.94 -21.49
C PHE A 114 -2.22 -5.14 -20.18
N GLN A 115 -2.32 -3.85 -20.29
CA GLN A 115 -2.37 -2.86 -19.19
C GLN A 115 -1.14 -2.86 -18.26
N SER A 116 -0.05 -3.55 -18.60
CA SER A 116 1.16 -3.47 -17.78
C SER A 116 1.77 -2.06 -17.86
N ILE A 117 2.36 -1.64 -16.75
CA ILE A 117 3.06 -0.35 -16.64
C ILE A 117 4.37 -0.55 -15.88
N ASP A 118 5.42 0.14 -16.29
CA ASP A 118 6.64 0.23 -15.49
C ASP A 118 6.41 1.26 -14.37
N THR A 119 5.94 0.79 -13.23
CA THR A 119 5.59 1.62 -12.09
C THR A 119 6.79 2.41 -11.57
N ASP A 120 7.98 1.81 -11.64
CA ASP A 120 9.20 2.46 -11.15
C ASP A 120 9.53 3.68 -12.02
N LYS A 121 9.50 3.53 -13.34
CA LYS A 121 9.72 4.66 -14.26
C LYS A 121 8.62 5.70 -14.19
N PHE A 122 7.36 5.26 -14.10
CA PHE A 122 6.22 6.16 -14.14
C PHE A 122 6.14 7.06 -12.89
N PHE A 123 6.40 6.52 -11.71
CA PHE A 123 6.26 7.25 -10.45
C PHE A 123 7.57 7.81 -9.88
N ASN A 124 8.72 7.53 -10.47
CA ASN A 124 10.03 7.90 -9.92
C ASN A 124 10.20 9.40 -9.62
N SER A 125 9.53 10.27 -10.40
CA SER A 125 9.60 11.72 -10.20
C SER A 125 8.62 12.27 -9.17
N MET A 126 7.64 11.46 -8.73
CA MET A 126 6.54 11.89 -7.86
C MET A 126 6.29 10.95 -6.67
N ALA A 127 7.23 10.06 -6.37
CA ALA A 127 7.17 9.20 -5.19
C ALA A 127 8.53 9.17 -4.48
N LYS A 128 8.51 9.03 -3.15
CA LYS A 128 9.75 8.87 -2.37
C LYS A 128 10.41 7.50 -2.60
N TYR A 129 9.59 6.52 -2.94
CA TYR A 129 10.03 5.16 -3.16
C TYR A 129 9.04 4.43 -4.05
N THR A 130 9.57 3.62 -4.96
CA THR A 130 8.80 2.70 -5.80
C THR A 130 9.42 1.31 -5.74
N GLU A 131 8.59 0.26 -5.72
CA GLU A 131 9.09 -1.11 -5.82
C GLU A 131 8.03 -2.04 -6.42
N THR A 132 8.47 -2.92 -7.32
CA THR A 132 7.68 -4.07 -7.78
C THR A 132 8.04 -5.30 -6.96
N ILE A 133 7.08 -5.85 -6.23
CA ILE A 133 7.27 -7.02 -5.37
C ILE A 133 7.42 -8.28 -6.24
N LYS A 134 8.64 -8.85 -6.30
CA LYS A 134 8.95 -10.00 -7.15
C LYS A 134 9.10 -11.31 -6.36
N ASP A 135 9.28 -11.24 -5.06
CA ASP A 135 9.39 -12.40 -4.19
C ASP A 135 8.41 -12.27 -3.02
N PRO A 136 7.48 -13.22 -2.89
CA PRO A 136 6.51 -13.19 -1.81
C PRO A 136 7.13 -13.27 -0.41
N LYS A 137 8.34 -13.78 -0.24
CA LYS A 137 9.04 -13.82 1.06
C LYS A 137 9.41 -12.43 1.57
N ASN A 138 9.55 -11.46 0.65
CA ASN A 138 9.97 -10.10 0.96
C ASN A 138 8.79 -9.14 1.23
N ILE A 139 7.54 -9.55 1.02
CA ILE A 139 6.35 -8.68 1.16
C ILE A 139 6.39 -7.92 2.48
N ARG A 140 6.61 -8.62 3.59
CA ARG A 140 6.62 -7.99 4.91
C ARG A 140 7.69 -6.91 5.04
N LYS A 141 8.93 -7.24 4.66
CA LYS A 141 10.05 -6.29 4.73
C LYS A 141 9.81 -5.06 3.86
N ILE A 142 9.21 -5.27 2.66
CA ILE A 142 8.87 -4.18 1.74
C ILE A 142 7.77 -3.30 2.34
N LEU A 143 6.74 -3.86 2.96
CA LEU A 143 5.69 -3.11 3.62
C LEU A 143 6.20 -2.29 4.81
N GLU A 144 7.02 -2.89 5.67
CA GLU A 144 7.65 -2.17 6.78
C GLU A 144 8.50 -0.98 6.27
N LYS A 145 9.28 -1.22 5.22
CA LYS A 145 10.06 -0.18 4.55
C LYS A 145 9.18 0.92 3.94
N ALA A 146 8.07 0.54 3.31
CA ALA A 146 7.13 1.48 2.70
C ALA A 146 6.48 2.39 3.75
N ILE A 147 6.00 1.84 4.87
CA ILE A 147 5.44 2.59 5.98
C ILE A 147 6.50 3.56 6.55
N TYR A 148 7.70 3.08 6.80
CA TYR A 148 8.79 3.89 7.30
C TYR A 148 9.14 5.04 6.36
N ILE A 149 9.38 4.77 5.08
CA ILE A 149 9.75 5.79 4.09
C ILE A 149 8.62 6.81 3.89
N SER A 150 7.35 6.38 3.90
CA SER A 150 6.22 7.29 3.69
C SER A 150 6.07 8.31 4.81
N THR A 151 6.55 8.01 6.02
CA THR A 151 6.38 8.85 7.21
C THR A 151 7.66 9.53 7.68
N GLU A 152 8.84 9.07 7.27
CA GLU A 152 10.13 9.56 7.73
C GLU A 152 10.57 10.84 7.01
N GLY A 153 11.20 11.77 7.74
CA GLY A 153 11.64 13.07 7.21
C GLY A 153 10.45 13.91 6.71
N LYS A 154 10.56 14.50 5.49
CA LYS A 154 9.36 15.04 4.81
C LYS A 154 8.49 13.86 4.41
N PRO A 155 7.29 13.68 4.98
CA PRO A 155 6.41 12.60 4.57
C PRO A 155 6.10 12.65 3.08
N GLY A 156 5.64 11.54 2.51
CA GLY A 156 5.33 11.52 1.08
C GLY A 156 4.93 10.15 0.56
N PRO A 157 4.56 10.04 -0.71
CA PRO A 157 4.00 8.83 -1.28
C PRO A 157 5.06 7.76 -1.55
N VAL A 158 4.63 6.52 -1.38
CA VAL A 158 5.31 5.30 -1.80
C VAL A 158 4.40 4.54 -2.75
N VAL A 159 4.95 3.95 -3.81
CA VAL A 159 4.19 3.15 -4.76
C VAL A 159 4.72 1.73 -4.81
N LEU A 160 3.84 0.76 -4.58
CA LEU A 160 4.18 -0.66 -4.60
C LEU A 160 3.36 -1.38 -5.67
N ALA A 161 4.03 -2.02 -6.63
CA ALA A 161 3.37 -2.90 -7.57
C ALA A 161 3.31 -4.32 -7.03
N ILE A 162 2.12 -4.94 -7.06
CA ILE A 162 1.89 -6.30 -6.56
C ILE A 162 1.43 -7.19 -7.73
N PRO A 163 2.34 -7.99 -8.33
CA PRO A 163 1.99 -8.94 -9.37
C PRO A 163 1.00 -10.00 -8.89
N GLU A 164 0.12 -10.45 -9.78
CA GLU A 164 -0.94 -11.44 -9.48
C GLU A 164 -0.37 -12.74 -8.90
N ASP A 165 0.69 -13.29 -9.50
CA ASP A 165 1.32 -14.53 -9.04
C ASP A 165 1.94 -14.41 -7.64
N ILE A 166 2.39 -13.22 -7.27
CA ILE A 166 2.88 -12.94 -5.92
C ILE A 166 1.75 -12.97 -4.89
N GLN A 167 0.56 -12.50 -5.26
CA GLN A 167 -0.61 -12.49 -4.37
C GLN A 167 -1.09 -13.90 -4.01
N PHE A 168 -0.96 -14.84 -4.94
CA PHE A 168 -1.40 -16.23 -4.75
C PHE A 168 -0.29 -17.18 -4.31
N ALA A 169 0.95 -16.71 -4.21
CA ALA A 169 2.08 -17.55 -3.85
C ALA A 169 1.99 -18.07 -2.41
N MET A 170 2.30 -19.33 -2.15
CA MET A 170 2.36 -19.97 -0.83
C MET A 170 3.74 -19.77 -0.17
N VAL A 171 3.84 -19.35 1.10
CA VAL A 171 5.08 -19.30 1.92
C VAL A 171 4.90 -20.16 3.15
N SER A 172 5.92 -20.90 3.57
CA SER A 172 5.86 -21.79 4.71
C SER A 172 5.61 -21.06 6.04
N ASP A 173 4.86 -21.71 6.93
CA ASP A 173 4.44 -21.16 8.23
C ASP A 173 5.60 -20.82 9.19
N LYS A 174 6.80 -21.39 8.99
CA LYS A 174 7.97 -21.10 9.83
C LYS A 174 8.42 -19.63 9.85
N ILE A 175 7.99 -18.85 8.86
CA ILE A 175 8.29 -17.41 8.79
C ILE A 175 7.25 -16.59 9.57
N SER A 176 6.04 -17.13 9.81
CA SER A 176 4.98 -16.39 10.52
C SER A 176 5.19 -16.29 12.02
N GLU A 177 5.72 -17.33 12.68
CA GLU A 177 5.88 -17.35 14.15
C GLU A 177 7.03 -16.46 14.67
N VAL A 178 8.09 -16.28 13.88
CA VAL A 178 9.22 -15.38 14.25
C VAL A 178 8.79 -13.91 14.19
N LEU A 179 7.66 -13.65 13.60
CA LEU A 179 7.22 -12.33 13.17
C LEU A 179 6.18 -11.68 14.09
N GLU A 180 5.55 -12.44 15.00
CA GLU A 180 4.59 -11.91 15.97
C GLU A 180 5.24 -11.15 17.14
N ASN A 181 6.55 -11.34 17.35
CA ASN A 181 7.25 -10.87 18.56
C ASN A 181 8.02 -9.55 18.43
N LYS A 182 7.99 -8.86 17.28
CA LYS A 182 8.65 -7.53 17.12
C LYS A 182 7.69 -6.46 16.63
N THR A 183 6.83 -5.97 17.51
CA THR A 183 6.06 -4.75 17.27
C THR A 183 6.95 -3.52 17.51
N HIS A 184 7.46 -2.89 16.45
CA HIS A 184 7.91 -1.52 16.56
C HIS A 184 6.67 -0.62 16.66
N LYS A 185 6.38 -0.14 17.88
CA LYS A 185 5.46 0.99 18.08
C LYS A 185 6.08 2.21 17.38
N ILE A 186 5.48 2.68 16.30
CA ILE A 186 5.74 4.01 15.78
C ILE A 186 5.32 4.98 16.89
N LYS A 187 6.29 5.59 17.54
CA LYS A 187 6.02 6.53 18.64
C LYS A 187 5.45 7.81 18.02
N SER A 188 4.18 8.06 18.22
CA SER A 188 3.46 9.28 17.86
C SER A 188 3.94 10.49 18.70
N LYS A 189 5.25 10.74 18.74
CA LYS A 189 5.79 11.92 19.47
C LYS A 189 5.62 13.23 18.69
N THR A 190 5.53 13.17 17.37
CA THR A 190 5.54 14.34 16.49
C THR A 190 4.21 15.08 16.46
N PHE A 191 3.09 14.39 16.54
CA PHE A 191 1.76 15.01 16.45
C PHE A 191 1.43 15.90 17.68
N ARG A 192 1.81 15.47 18.89
CA ARG A 192 1.58 16.28 20.10
C ARG A 192 2.46 17.54 20.17
N ALA A 193 3.63 17.53 19.53
CA ALA A 193 4.50 18.70 19.47
C ALA A 193 3.91 19.76 18.52
N TYR A 194 3.39 19.35 17.37
CA TYR A 194 2.83 20.26 16.36
C TYR A 194 1.56 20.98 16.82
N ILE A 195 0.67 20.27 17.55
CA ILE A 195 -0.54 20.90 18.14
C ILE A 195 -0.19 21.89 19.28
N LYS A 196 0.95 21.69 19.94
CA LYS A 196 1.42 22.64 20.97
C LYS A 196 2.00 23.94 20.41
N GLU A 197 2.45 23.92 19.14
CA GLU A 197 2.96 25.13 18.47
C GLU A 197 1.86 25.94 17.77
N LEU A 198 0.65 25.38 17.63
CA LEU A 198 -0.51 26.03 17.01
C LEU A 198 -1.48 26.67 18.02
N ASN A 199 -1.25 26.52 19.33
CA ASN A 199 -1.94 27.16 20.44
C ASN A 199 -0.98 28.08 21.20
#